data_ebc1063aba1c8a31586fda0c820452b4
#
_entry.id   ebc1063aba1c8a31586fda0c820452b4
#
_cell.length_a   1.000
_cell.length_b   1.000
_cell.length_c   1.000
_cell.angle_alpha   90.00
_cell.angle_beta   90.00
_cell.angle_gamma   90.00
#
_symmetry.space_group_name_H-M   'P 1'
#
loop_
_entity.id
_entity.type
_entity.pdbx_description
1 polymer ?
#
loop_
_entity_poly.entity_id
_entity_poly.type
_entity_poly.pdbx_seq_one_letter_code
_entity_poly.pdbx_strand_id
1 'polypeptide(L)'
;DHAGGLRVLLKSLNCPVYISGATRDAYIREKPSLTNGESQKRADAIRNRTVEIDSGKDFRIGEIDFHPFSVPHDAADNFGFVAEYCGVKVATLMDFGCITTLIKEKLTGCDGIVIESNHSRDMLRACAVYSWDLKQRILSRSGHLSN
;
A
#
# COMPACT_ATOMS: atom_id res chain seq x y z
N ASP A 1 6.08 -3.17 -5.47
CA ASP A 1 7.23 -2.26 -5.68
C ASP A 1 7.71 -1.62 -4.38
N HIS A 2 6.80 -1.09 -3.55
CA HIS A 2 7.14 -0.36 -2.32
C HIS A 2 7.72 -1.23 -1.19
N ALA A 3 7.55 -2.54 -1.24
CA ALA A 3 8.09 -3.48 -0.26
C ALA A 3 9.57 -3.85 -0.49
N GLY A 4 10.23 -3.38 -1.56
CA GLY A 4 11.62 -3.73 -1.89
C GLY A 4 12.62 -3.40 -0.78
N GLY A 5 12.42 -2.29 -0.07
CA GLY A 5 13.25 -1.85 1.06
C GLY A 5 12.97 -2.53 2.40
N LEU A 6 11.87 -3.28 2.55
CA LEU A 6 11.42 -3.82 3.83
C LEU A 6 12.49 -4.67 4.54
N ARG A 7 13.24 -5.47 3.79
CA ARG A 7 14.33 -6.29 4.36
C ARG A 7 15.46 -5.46 4.99
N VAL A 8 15.76 -4.31 4.39
CA VAL A 8 16.78 -3.39 4.92
C VAL A 8 16.27 -2.72 6.17
N LEU A 9 15.03 -2.22 6.12
CA LEU A 9 14.36 -1.58 7.27
C LEU A 9 14.27 -2.54 8.48
N LEU A 10 13.89 -3.79 8.26
CA LEU A 10 13.78 -4.79 9.33
C LEU A 10 15.13 -5.14 9.98
N LYS A 11 16.26 -4.90 9.32
CA LYS A 11 17.58 -5.06 9.92
C LYS A 11 18.01 -3.85 10.74
N SER A 12 17.58 -2.66 10.32
CA SER A 12 18.03 -1.38 10.89
C SER A 12 17.08 -0.87 12.00
N LEU A 13 15.80 -1.18 11.91
CA LEU A 13 14.77 -0.69 12.82
C LEU A 13 14.19 -1.85 13.64
N ASN A 14 14.05 -1.62 14.94
CA ASN A 14 13.37 -2.56 15.83
C ASN A 14 11.90 -2.13 16.07
N CYS A 15 11.12 -2.09 15.00
CA CYS A 15 9.69 -1.75 15.06
C CYS A 15 8.85 -2.85 14.41
N PRO A 16 7.58 -3.03 14.80
CA PRO A 16 6.64 -3.90 14.11
C PRO A 16 6.28 -3.33 12.73
N VAL A 17 5.90 -4.20 11.82
CA VAL A 17 5.37 -3.85 10.50
C VAL A 17 3.90 -4.24 10.45
N TYR A 18 3.03 -3.26 10.28
CA TYR A 18 1.61 -3.48 10.10
C TYR A 18 1.35 -3.76 8.61
N ILE A 19 0.79 -4.91 8.29
CA ILE A 19 0.68 -5.40 6.91
C ILE A 19 -0.52 -6.34 6.77
N SER A 20 -1.20 -6.34 5.63
CA SER A 20 -2.22 -7.36 5.37
C SER A 20 -1.59 -8.74 5.18
N GLY A 21 -2.35 -9.79 5.53
CA GLY A 21 -1.93 -11.17 5.34
C GLY A 21 -1.59 -11.47 3.87
N ALA A 22 -2.40 -10.98 2.94
CA ALA A 22 -2.19 -11.18 1.50
C ALA A 22 -0.89 -10.53 1.00
N THR A 23 -0.61 -9.28 1.41
CA THR A 23 0.63 -8.58 1.04
C THR A 23 1.85 -9.24 1.67
N ARG A 24 1.78 -9.64 2.95
CA ARG A 24 2.84 -10.39 3.63
C ARG A 24 3.18 -11.68 2.88
N ASP A 25 2.18 -12.46 2.55
CA ASP A 25 2.36 -13.75 1.88
C ASP A 25 2.87 -13.58 0.44
N ALA A 26 2.40 -12.56 -0.30
CA ALA A 26 2.95 -12.20 -1.59
C ALA A 26 4.43 -11.83 -1.49
N TYR A 27 4.80 -10.97 -0.52
CA TYR A 27 6.17 -10.56 -0.28
C TYR A 27 7.10 -11.73 0.09
N ILE A 28 6.61 -12.72 0.85
CA ILE A 28 7.38 -13.93 1.18
C ILE A 28 7.62 -14.77 -0.07
N ARG A 29 6.62 -14.89 -0.96
CA ARG A 29 6.69 -15.70 -2.18
C ARG A 29 7.55 -15.10 -3.30
N GLU A 30 7.73 -13.79 -3.32
CA GLU A 30 8.28 -13.03 -4.47
C GLU A 30 9.78 -13.30 -4.80
N LYS A 31 10.50 -14.13 -4.04
CA LYS A 31 11.91 -14.46 -4.33
C LYS A 31 12.17 -15.95 -4.41
N PRO A 32 11.90 -16.57 -5.57
CA PRO A 32 12.15 -18.00 -5.77
C PRO A 32 13.64 -18.42 -5.86
N SER A 33 14.57 -17.46 -5.87
CA SER A 33 16.02 -17.73 -6.03
C SER A 33 16.75 -18.08 -4.72
N LEU A 34 16.05 -18.12 -3.59
CA LEU A 34 16.64 -18.49 -2.30
C LEU A 34 16.58 -20.01 -2.11
N THR A 35 17.59 -20.58 -1.44
CA THR A 35 17.50 -21.96 -0.96
C THR A 35 16.30 -22.14 -0.03
N ASN A 36 15.79 -23.37 0.09
CA ASN A 36 14.65 -23.65 0.97
C ASN A 36 14.87 -23.17 2.42
N GLY A 37 16.09 -23.33 2.94
CA GLY A 37 16.45 -22.88 4.28
C GLY A 37 16.50 -21.35 4.44
N GLU A 38 16.95 -20.63 3.44
CA GLU A 38 16.97 -19.16 3.44
C GLU A 38 15.56 -18.56 3.28
N SER A 39 14.75 -19.19 2.44
CA SER A 39 13.35 -18.82 2.26
C SER A 39 12.55 -18.97 3.57
N GLN A 40 12.77 -20.07 4.30
CA GLN A 40 12.12 -20.31 5.58
C GLN A 40 12.57 -19.31 6.65
N LYS A 41 13.87 -19.09 6.81
CA LYS A 41 14.39 -18.07 7.75
C LYS A 41 13.85 -16.66 7.46
N ARG A 42 13.71 -16.31 6.18
CA ARG A 42 13.13 -15.04 5.75
C ARG A 42 11.64 -14.95 6.13
N ALA A 43 10.87 -16.00 5.86
CA ALA A 43 9.46 -16.05 6.18
C ALA A 43 9.24 -15.89 7.69
N ASP A 44 10.02 -16.60 8.51
CA ASP A 44 9.94 -16.55 9.96
C ASP A 44 10.33 -15.16 10.50
N ALA A 45 11.41 -14.57 9.99
CA ALA A 45 11.84 -13.22 10.37
C ALA A 45 10.79 -12.15 10.06
N ILE A 46 10.05 -12.31 8.97
CA ILE A 46 8.96 -11.40 8.60
C ILE A 46 7.74 -11.65 9.49
N ARG A 47 7.29 -12.90 9.62
CA ARG A 47 6.13 -13.26 10.44
C ARG A 47 6.28 -12.82 11.89
N ASN A 48 7.47 -12.95 12.47
CA ASN A 48 7.76 -12.56 13.84
C ASN A 48 7.78 -11.04 14.07
N ARG A 49 7.82 -10.24 13.00
CA ARG A 49 7.90 -8.78 13.04
C ARG A 49 6.67 -8.10 12.47
N THR A 50 5.70 -8.86 11.99
CA THR A 50 4.47 -8.32 11.38
C THR A 50 3.30 -8.40 12.33
N VAL A 51 2.48 -7.35 12.31
CA VAL A 51 1.14 -7.29 12.88
C VAL A 51 0.17 -7.31 11.72
N GLU A 52 -0.70 -8.30 11.69
CA GLU A 52 -1.68 -8.42 10.62
C GLU A 52 -2.80 -7.41 10.80
N ILE A 53 -3.13 -6.70 9.73
CA ILE A 53 -4.21 -5.72 9.65
C ILE A 53 -5.15 -6.08 8.51
N ASP A 54 -6.41 -5.69 8.67
CA ASP A 54 -7.46 -5.90 7.66
C ASP A 54 -8.16 -4.59 7.32
N SER A 55 -8.63 -4.48 6.09
CA SER A 55 -9.49 -3.37 5.69
C SER A 55 -10.76 -3.30 6.55
N GLY A 56 -11.07 -2.12 7.06
CA GLY A 56 -12.25 -1.87 7.89
C GLY A 56 -12.11 -2.33 9.35
N LYS A 57 -10.95 -2.84 9.77
CA LYS A 57 -10.65 -3.15 11.17
C LYS A 57 -9.67 -2.15 11.73
N ASP A 58 -10.15 -1.30 12.61
CA ASP A 58 -9.35 -0.25 13.24
C ASP A 58 -8.27 -0.86 14.16
N PHE A 59 -7.13 -0.18 14.25
CA PHE A 59 -6.05 -0.54 15.17
C PHE A 59 -5.39 0.72 15.72
N ARG A 60 -4.62 0.57 16.80
CA ARG A 60 -3.96 1.69 17.48
C ARG A 60 -2.45 1.49 17.57
N ILE A 61 -1.71 2.55 17.35
CA ILE A 61 -0.26 2.61 17.60
C ILE A 61 0.01 3.80 18.51
N GLY A 62 0.44 3.52 19.73
CA GLY A 62 0.57 4.57 20.74
C GLY A 62 -0.78 5.23 21.02
N GLU A 63 -0.90 6.53 20.79
CA GLU A 63 -2.13 7.30 21.00
C GLU A 63 -2.91 7.57 19.69
N ILE A 64 -2.42 7.07 18.55
CA ILE A 64 -3.03 7.31 17.23
C ILE A 64 -3.91 6.12 16.84
N ASP A 65 -5.15 6.39 16.50
CA ASP A 65 -6.07 5.43 15.91
C ASP A 65 -5.90 5.40 14.39
N PHE A 66 -5.86 4.20 13.81
CA PHE A 66 -5.74 3.97 12.38
C PHE A 66 -6.97 3.25 11.85
N HIS A 67 -7.54 3.76 10.78
CA HIS A 67 -8.70 3.22 10.08
C HIS A 67 -8.29 2.80 8.66
N PRO A 68 -7.88 1.55 8.45
CA PRO A 68 -7.50 1.04 7.12
C PRO A 68 -8.73 0.83 6.25
N PHE A 69 -8.61 1.14 4.96
CA PHE A 69 -9.65 0.88 3.97
C PHE A 69 -9.05 0.47 2.63
N SER A 70 -9.73 -0.44 1.93
CA SER A 70 -9.25 -0.92 0.63
C SER A 70 -9.28 0.16 -0.43
N VAL A 71 -8.22 0.21 -1.23
CA VAL A 71 -8.14 1.05 -2.42
C VAL A 71 -7.84 0.18 -3.64
N PRO A 72 -8.42 0.48 -4.83
CA PRO A 72 -8.28 -0.37 -6.00
C PRO A 72 -6.88 -0.24 -6.63
N HIS A 73 -6.11 -1.32 -6.55
CA HIS A 73 -4.80 -1.45 -7.19
C HIS A 73 -4.55 -2.88 -7.64
N ASP A 74 -3.62 -3.09 -8.58
CA ASP A 74 -3.23 -4.41 -9.08
C ASP A 74 -2.16 -5.10 -8.19
N ALA A 75 -2.24 -4.86 -6.89
CA ALA A 75 -1.44 -5.52 -5.86
C ALA A 75 -2.22 -6.66 -5.18
N ALA A 76 -1.53 -7.47 -4.37
CA ALA A 76 -2.17 -8.54 -3.61
C ALA A 76 -3.23 -8.01 -2.65
N ASP A 77 -2.97 -6.84 -2.06
CA ASP A 77 -3.89 -6.08 -1.22
C ASP A 77 -3.32 -4.66 -1.06
N ASN A 78 -4.17 -3.64 -1.13
CA ASN A 78 -3.73 -2.26 -0.99
C ASN A 78 -4.70 -1.45 -0.12
N PHE A 79 -4.13 -0.70 0.83
CA PHE A 79 -4.89 0.07 1.80
C PHE A 79 -4.54 1.55 1.76
N GLY A 80 -5.58 2.38 1.85
CA GLY A 80 -5.48 3.72 2.39
C GLY A 80 -5.70 3.69 3.90
N PHE A 81 -5.24 4.73 4.58
CA PHE A 81 -5.37 4.88 6.04
C PHE A 81 -5.92 6.25 6.38
N VAL A 82 -6.82 6.32 7.35
CA VAL A 82 -7.07 7.54 8.11
C VAL A 82 -6.41 7.37 9.46
N ALA A 83 -5.52 8.28 9.84
CA ALA A 83 -4.94 8.38 11.16
C ALA A 83 -5.65 9.47 11.95
N GLU A 84 -6.09 9.16 13.17
CA GLU A 84 -6.81 10.09 14.05
C GLU A 84 -6.11 10.23 15.40
N TYR A 85 -5.91 11.47 15.83
CA TYR A 85 -5.40 11.81 17.14
C TYR A 85 -5.97 13.16 17.60
N CYS A 86 -6.51 13.21 18.82
CA CYS A 86 -7.08 14.44 19.42
C CYS A 86 -8.09 15.16 18.51
N GLY A 87 -8.90 14.41 17.76
CA GLY A 87 -9.92 14.96 16.86
C GLY A 87 -9.37 15.44 15.50
N VAL A 88 -8.06 15.35 15.27
CA VAL A 88 -7.45 15.66 13.97
C VAL A 88 -7.36 14.37 13.14
N LYS A 89 -7.79 14.43 11.88
CA LYS A 89 -7.82 13.31 10.94
C LYS A 89 -6.95 13.57 9.73
N VAL A 90 -6.00 12.69 9.46
CA VAL A 90 -5.17 12.75 8.26
C VAL A 90 -5.31 11.46 7.46
N ALA A 91 -5.71 11.58 6.20
CA ALA A 91 -5.78 10.45 5.29
C ALA A 91 -4.51 10.34 4.45
N THR A 92 -4.06 9.10 4.20
CA THR A 92 -3.01 8.80 3.23
C THR A 92 -3.43 7.64 2.35
N LEU A 93 -3.36 7.82 1.03
CA LEU A 93 -3.67 6.79 0.04
C LEU A 93 -2.79 6.96 -1.19
N MET A 94 -2.11 5.88 -1.54
CA MET A 94 -1.16 5.81 -2.65
C MET A 94 -1.45 4.54 -3.47
N ASP A 95 -1.00 4.53 -4.72
CA ASP A 95 -1.15 3.40 -5.64
C ASP A 95 -2.61 2.96 -5.80
N PHE A 96 -3.42 3.77 -6.47
CA PHE A 96 -4.80 3.42 -6.80
C PHE A 96 -5.28 4.13 -8.06
N GLY A 97 -6.09 3.44 -8.85
CA GLY A 97 -6.45 3.93 -10.19
C GLY A 97 -7.74 4.74 -10.27
N CYS A 98 -8.60 4.73 -9.24
CA CYS A 98 -9.85 5.48 -9.26
C CYS A 98 -10.39 5.81 -7.87
N ILE A 99 -11.09 6.93 -7.78
CA ILE A 99 -11.83 7.34 -6.57
C ILE A 99 -13.15 6.55 -6.50
N THR A 100 -13.29 5.72 -5.48
CA THR A 100 -14.52 4.98 -5.18
C THR A 100 -15.41 5.73 -4.20
N THR A 101 -16.66 5.28 -4.02
CA THR A 101 -17.56 5.81 -2.98
C THR A 101 -16.96 5.65 -1.59
N LEU A 102 -16.38 4.48 -1.29
CA LEU A 102 -15.68 4.23 -0.02
C LEU A 102 -14.56 5.25 0.22
N ILE A 103 -13.71 5.51 -0.79
CA ILE A 103 -12.64 6.52 -0.68
C ILE A 103 -13.23 7.89 -0.35
N LYS A 104 -14.27 8.33 -1.07
CA LYS A 104 -14.93 9.62 -0.80
C LYS A 104 -15.46 9.71 0.63
N GLU A 105 -16.12 8.67 1.11
CA GLU A 105 -16.64 8.60 2.48
C GLU A 105 -15.50 8.69 3.52
N LYS A 106 -14.41 7.96 3.31
CA LYS A 106 -13.26 7.96 4.23
C LYS A 106 -12.49 9.28 4.24
N LEU A 107 -12.48 10.01 3.12
CA LEU A 107 -11.82 11.32 3.03
C LEU A 107 -12.69 12.47 3.57
N THR A 108 -14.01 12.24 3.69
CA THR A 108 -14.91 13.27 4.20
C THR A 108 -14.62 13.56 5.68
N GLY A 109 -14.39 14.82 5.99
CA GLY A 109 -14.10 15.28 7.36
C GLY A 109 -12.64 15.07 7.78
N CYS A 110 -11.73 14.72 6.85
CA CYS A 110 -10.30 14.76 7.13
C CYS A 110 -9.77 16.21 7.07
N ASP A 111 -8.88 16.54 8.01
CA ASP A 111 -8.21 17.84 8.09
C ASP A 111 -7.03 17.92 7.12
N GLY A 112 -6.44 16.77 6.77
CA GLY A 112 -5.36 16.65 5.81
C GLY A 112 -5.49 15.40 4.96
N ILE A 113 -5.09 15.50 3.68
CA ILE A 113 -5.12 14.37 2.75
C ILE A 113 -3.80 14.32 1.98
N VAL A 114 -3.12 13.17 2.04
CA VAL A 114 -1.99 12.81 1.19
C VAL A 114 -2.50 11.81 0.15
N ILE A 115 -2.54 12.23 -1.09
CA ILE A 115 -3.13 11.47 -2.17
C ILE A 115 -2.18 11.40 -3.37
N GLU A 116 -2.22 10.29 -4.09
CA GLU A 116 -1.47 10.10 -5.31
C GLU A 116 -1.88 11.11 -6.40
N SER A 117 -0.91 11.59 -7.14
CA SER A 117 -1.05 12.39 -8.38
C SER A 117 0.09 11.96 -9.31
N ASN A 118 -0.10 10.85 -10.03
CA ASN A 118 0.99 10.07 -10.62
C ASN A 118 1.37 10.53 -12.03
N HIS A 119 0.41 10.86 -12.87
CA HIS A 119 0.68 11.13 -14.29
C HIS A 119 -0.32 12.08 -14.93
N SER A 120 0.14 12.82 -15.93
CA SER A 120 -0.72 13.48 -16.92
C SER A 120 -1.20 12.47 -17.96
N ARG A 121 -2.50 12.37 -18.17
CA ARG A 121 -3.09 11.44 -19.15
C ARG A 121 -2.58 11.68 -20.56
N ASP A 122 -2.42 12.94 -20.97
CA ASP A 122 -2.00 13.29 -22.33
C ASP A 122 -0.50 12.98 -22.53
N MET A 123 0.34 13.29 -21.55
CA MET A 123 1.76 12.94 -21.59
C MET A 123 1.95 11.42 -21.61
N LEU A 124 1.19 10.67 -20.82
CA LEU A 124 1.26 9.21 -20.79
C LEU A 124 0.85 8.62 -22.16
N ARG A 125 -0.23 9.12 -22.77
CA ARG A 125 -0.67 8.68 -24.11
C ARG A 125 0.37 8.97 -25.17
N ALA A 126 0.98 10.15 -25.14
CA ALA A 126 1.98 10.58 -26.12
C ALA A 126 3.37 9.93 -25.89
N CYS A 127 3.64 9.35 -24.73
CA CYS A 127 4.93 8.75 -24.40
C CYS A 127 5.28 7.61 -25.36
N ALA A 128 6.39 7.72 -26.08
CA ALA A 128 6.85 6.69 -27.02
C ALA A 128 7.63 5.54 -26.34
N VAL A 129 8.08 5.73 -25.10
CA VAL A 129 8.91 4.76 -24.38
C VAL A 129 8.08 3.62 -23.76
N TYR A 130 6.87 3.93 -23.31
CA TYR A 130 6.01 2.94 -22.66
C TYR A 130 5.20 2.15 -23.70
N SER A 131 5.19 0.82 -23.52
CA SER A 131 4.33 -0.06 -24.32
C SER A 131 2.85 0.28 -24.10
N TRP A 132 2.02 -0.08 -25.09
CA TRP A 132 0.58 0.15 -24.99
C TRP A 132 -0.05 -0.57 -23.78
N ASP A 133 0.38 -1.80 -23.50
CA ASP A 133 -0.10 -2.58 -22.37
C ASP A 133 0.22 -1.92 -21.03
N LEU A 134 1.43 -1.36 -20.88
CA LEU A 134 1.81 -0.63 -19.68
C LEU A 134 0.97 0.66 -19.53
N LYS A 135 0.72 1.39 -20.61
CA LYS A 135 -0.15 2.57 -20.57
C LYS A 135 -1.58 2.21 -20.15
N GLN A 136 -2.13 1.13 -20.69
CA GLN A 136 -3.46 0.65 -20.32
C GLN A 136 -3.52 0.23 -18.84
N ARG A 137 -2.49 -0.46 -18.36
CA ARG A 137 -2.37 -0.82 -16.94
C ARG A 137 -2.38 0.42 -16.04
N ILE A 138 -1.55 1.41 -16.35
CA ILE A 138 -1.48 2.69 -15.60
C ILE A 138 -2.83 3.42 -15.60
N LEU A 139 -3.51 3.48 -16.75
CA LEU A 139 -4.80 4.16 -16.92
C LEU A 139 -6.00 3.37 -16.39
N SER A 140 -5.80 2.14 -15.95
CA SER A 140 -6.88 1.28 -15.50
C SER A 140 -7.44 1.71 -14.13
N ARG A 141 -8.59 1.17 -13.76
CA ARG A 141 -9.18 1.38 -12.42
C ARG A 141 -8.30 0.86 -11.27
N SER A 142 -7.40 -0.09 -11.58
CA SER A 142 -6.44 -0.68 -10.64
C SER A 142 -5.00 -0.20 -10.91
N GLY A 143 -4.82 0.81 -11.75
CA GLY A 143 -3.53 1.43 -12.04
C GLY A 143 -3.22 2.56 -11.08
N HIS A 144 -3.02 3.77 -11.66
CA HIS A 144 -2.65 4.95 -10.90
C HIS A 144 -3.56 6.15 -11.17
N LEU A 145 -3.78 6.99 -10.15
CA LEU A 145 -4.56 8.19 -10.28
C LEU A 145 -3.81 9.24 -11.11
N SER A 146 -4.49 9.83 -12.07
CA SER A 146 -3.95 10.96 -12.85
C SER A 146 -4.06 12.27 -12.07
N ASN A 147 -3.25 13.21 -12.47
CA ASN A 147 -3.34 14.62 -12.05
C ASN A 147 -4.70 15.21 -12.41
#